data_46296cab6016be6a6517016c37e75078
#
_entry.id   46296cab6016be6a6517016c37e75078
#
_cell.length_a   1.000
_cell.length_b   1.000
_cell.length_c   1.000
_cell.angle_alpha   90.00
_cell.angle_beta   90.00
_cell.angle_gamma   90.00
#
_symmetry.space_group_name_H-M   'P 1'
#
loop_
_entity.id
_entity.type
_entity.pdbx_description
1 polymer ?
#
loop_
_entity_poly.entity_id
_entity_poly.type
_entity_poly.pdbx_seq_one_letter_code
_entity_poly.pdbx_strand_id
1 'polypeptide(L)'
;GDNIGNGGPEGAFTPRLLVRNARLGVNVHAVPADMPLERAALVEPLSVAMHAVNIAAPLATDKVVVYGAGCIGLGAVVALRHKGVRDVAVIDFSDERLRRARELGASLTLNPKRDDVMARLGEAHGSGDVYGIPLVPSNVYIEATGAAAAFEEIVRIAPVGARVVVVSVHKKPVPLDLREQLMHSPLPL
;
A
#
# COMPACT_ATOMS: atom_id res chain seq x y z
N GLY A 1 7.88 19.62 -11.41
CA GLY A 1 8.22 19.07 -12.72
C GLY A 1 6.97 18.62 -13.43
N ASP A 2 6.88 18.88 -14.71
CA ASP A 2 5.71 18.55 -15.52
C ASP A 2 5.71 17.04 -15.81
N ASN A 3 4.82 16.32 -15.16
CA ASN A 3 4.59 14.92 -15.48
C ASN A 3 3.72 14.81 -16.74
N ILE A 4 4.19 14.14 -17.76
CA ILE A 4 3.43 13.86 -18.98
C ILE A 4 2.14 13.12 -18.60
N GLY A 5 0.99 13.64 -19.11
CA GLY A 5 -0.32 13.05 -18.82
C GLY A 5 -0.97 13.47 -17.51
N ASN A 6 -0.34 14.32 -16.70
CA ASN A 6 -0.87 14.78 -15.41
C ASN A 6 -1.32 16.26 -15.48
N GLY A 7 -2.37 16.51 -16.27
CA GLY A 7 -3.01 17.84 -16.37
C GLY A 7 -2.32 18.84 -17.30
N GLY A 8 -1.23 18.49 -17.93
CA GLY A 8 -0.58 19.28 -18.99
C GLY A 8 -1.24 19.09 -20.37
N PRO A 9 -0.83 19.86 -21.38
CA PRO A 9 -1.37 19.75 -22.74
C PRO A 9 -0.91 18.47 -23.47
N GLU A 10 0.04 17.74 -22.90
CA GLU A 10 0.65 16.56 -23.50
C GLU A 10 0.15 15.28 -22.80
N GLY A 11 -0.26 14.28 -23.58
CA GLY A 11 -0.71 12.98 -23.11
C GLY A 11 0.04 11.85 -23.80
N ALA A 12 0.10 10.68 -23.12
CA ALA A 12 0.82 9.52 -23.64
C ALA A 12 -0.02 8.63 -24.58
N PHE A 13 -1.34 8.86 -24.69
CA PHE A 13 -2.21 8.17 -25.66
C PHE A 13 -2.06 8.79 -27.07
N THR A 14 -0.89 8.62 -27.65
CA THR A 14 -0.54 9.21 -28.96
C THR A 14 0.44 8.28 -29.69
N PRO A 15 0.41 8.26 -31.04
CA PRO A 15 1.39 7.50 -31.82
C PRO A 15 2.83 7.96 -31.64
N ARG A 16 3.04 9.21 -31.25
CA ARG A 16 4.37 9.80 -31.01
C ARG A 16 4.29 10.75 -29.84
N LEU A 17 5.23 10.64 -28.92
CA LEU A 17 5.36 11.49 -27.76
C LEU A 17 6.68 12.25 -27.79
N LEU A 18 6.62 13.57 -27.65
CA LEU A 18 7.82 14.39 -27.49
C LEU A 18 8.24 14.41 -26.01
N VAL A 19 9.38 13.82 -25.70
CA VAL A 19 9.99 13.92 -24.37
C VAL A 19 11.09 14.97 -24.42
N ARG A 20 10.86 16.13 -23.79
CA ARG A 20 11.85 17.22 -23.75
C ARG A 20 13.00 16.83 -22.82
N ASN A 21 14.23 17.24 -23.19
CA ASN A 21 15.43 16.95 -22.42
C ASN A 21 15.63 15.45 -22.10
N ALA A 22 15.24 14.58 -23.05
CA ALA A 22 15.40 13.14 -22.92
C ALA A 22 16.86 12.75 -22.69
N ARG A 23 17.13 11.99 -21.64
CA ARG A 23 18.45 11.42 -21.32
C ARG A 23 18.31 9.94 -21.06
N LEU A 24 18.89 9.12 -21.94
CA LEU A 24 18.88 7.67 -21.76
C LEU A 24 19.57 7.27 -20.45
N GLY A 25 18.94 6.38 -19.70
CA GLY A 25 19.40 5.94 -18.38
C GLY A 25 19.10 6.90 -17.22
N VAL A 26 18.49 8.07 -17.49
CA VAL A 26 18.13 9.06 -16.46
C VAL A 26 16.61 9.23 -16.38
N ASN A 27 15.98 9.68 -17.47
CA ASN A 27 14.53 9.90 -17.54
C ASN A 27 13.85 9.18 -18.71
N VAL A 28 14.65 8.51 -19.54
CA VAL A 28 14.22 7.56 -20.56
C VAL A 28 15.05 6.29 -20.41
N HIS A 29 14.39 5.16 -20.35
CA HIS A 29 15.05 3.86 -20.16
C HIS A 29 14.71 2.94 -21.35
N ALA A 30 15.72 2.24 -21.87
CA ALA A 30 15.48 1.22 -22.88
C ALA A 30 14.79 0.00 -22.22
N VAL A 31 13.76 -0.50 -22.87
CA VAL A 31 13.13 -1.76 -22.50
C VAL A 31 13.87 -2.89 -23.22
N PRO A 32 14.25 -4.00 -22.54
CA PRO A 32 14.84 -5.16 -23.20
C PRO A 32 13.96 -5.66 -24.36
N ALA A 33 14.58 -6.02 -25.46
CA ALA A 33 13.86 -6.39 -26.69
C ALA A 33 12.95 -7.62 -26.56
N ASP A 34 13.23 -8.48 -25.58
CA ASP A 34 12.46 -9.69 -25.25
C ASP A 34 11.40 -9.45 -24.17
N MET A 35 11.30 -8.24 -23.62
CA MET A 35 10.30 -7.90 -22.59
C MET A 35 8.96 -7.55 -23.26
N PRO A 36 7.86 -8.24 -22.92
CA PRO A 36 6.53 -7.85 -23.37
C PRO A 36 6.17 -6.44 -22.88
N LEU A 37 5.54 -5.64 -23.74
CA LEU A 37 5.17 -4.24 -23.43
C LEU A 37 4.20 -4.16 -22.25
N GLU A 38 3.31 -5.15 -22.10
CA GLU A 38 2.39 -5.24 -20.96
C GLU A 38 3.14 -5.38 -19.64
N ARG A 39 4.30 -6.07 -19.64
CA ARG A 39 5.17 -6.15 -18.47
C ARG A 39 5.92 -4.84 -18.24
N ALA A 40 6.41 -4.23 -19.31
CA ALA A 40 7.09 -2.93 -19.21
C ALA A 40 6.16 -1.84 -18.65
N ALA A 41 4.87 -1.88 -18.97
CA ALA A 41 3.87 -0.95 -18.46
C ALA A 41 3.67 -1.03 -16.93
N LEU A 42 4.05 -2.15 -16.30
CA LEU A 42 3.97 -2.31 -14.83
C LEU A 42 5.14 -1.67 -14.08
N VAL A 43 6.18 -1.19 -14.75
CA VAL A 43 7.39 -0.64 -14.10
C VAL A 43 7.03 0.54 -13.20
N GLU A 44 6.20 1.47 -13.68
CA GLU A 44 5.82 2.65 -12.91
C GLU A 44 5.03 2.26 -11.64
N PRO A 45 3.87 1.57 -11.69
CA PRO A 45 3.11 1.25 -10.50
C PRO A 45 3.84 0.31 -9.54
N LEU A 46 4.67 -0.60 -10.03
CA LEU A 46 5.52 -1.43 -9.18
C LEU A 46 6.63 -0.63 -8.51
N SER A 47 7.16 0.40 -9.16
CA SER A 47 8.14 1.31 -8.56
C SER A 47 7.52 2.12 -7.43
N VAL A 48 6.29 2.61 -7.59
CA VAL A 48 5.51 3.30 -6.54
C VAL A 48 5.29 2.35 -5.34
N ALA A 49 4.84 1.13 -5.60
CA ALA A 49 4.62 0.14 -4.55
C ALA A 49 5.93 -0.24 -3.82
N MET A 50 7.02 -0.47 -4.55
CA MET A 50 8.33 -0.76 -3.98
C MET A 50 8.85 0.42 -3.14
N HIS A 51 8.64 1.65 -3.61
CA HIS A 51 9.02 2.85 -2.85
C HIS A 51 8.28 2.93 -1.51
N ALA A 52 6.96 2.71 -1.51
CA ALA A 52 6.17 2.65 -0.28
C ALA A 52 6.69 1.58 0.70
N VAL A 53 6.99 0.38 0.20
CA VAL A 53 7.57 -0.70 1.01
C VAL A 53 8.98 -0.36 1.50
N ASN A 54 9.79 0.35 0.70
CA ASN A 54 11.11 0.81 1.14
C ASN A 54 11.01 1.85 2.27
N ILE A 55 10.06 2.78 2.19
CA ILE A 55 9.78 3.75 3.28
C ILE A 55 9.33 3.02 4.55
N ALA A 56 8.44 2.03 4.41
CA ALA A 56 7.99 1.21 5.53
C ALA A 56 9.14 0.44 6.20
N ALA A 57 10.24 0.20 5.48
CA ALA A 57 11.43 -0.53 5.95
C ALA A 57 11.09 -1.81 6.73
N PRO A 58 10.28 -2.74 6.17
CA PRO A 58 9.81 -3.89 6.91
C PRO A 58 10.94 -4.88 7.16
N LEU A 59 10.90 -5.52 8.32
CA LEU A 59 11.69 -6.69 8.64
C LEU A 59 10.97 -7.96 8.13
N ALA A 60 11.71 -9.03 7.88
CA ALA A 60 11.12 -10.30 7.43
C ALA A 60 10.13 -10.91 8.45
N THR A 61 10.27 -10.53 9.72
CA THR A 61 9.43 -10.97 10.85
C THR A 61 8.23 -10.05 11.10
N ASP A 62 8.11 -8.93 10.38
CA ASP A 62 7.01 -8.01 10.58
C ASP A 62 5.68 -8.58 10.10
N LYS A 63 4.63 -8.23 10.80
CA LYS A 63 3.24 -8.45 10.45
C LYS A 63 2.72 -7.22 9.72
N VAL A 64 2.38 -7.37 8.46
CA VAL A 64 2.03 -6.25 7.58
C VAL A 64 0.57 -6.32 7.17
N VAL A 65 -0.12 -5.19 7.22
CA VAL A 65 -1.49 -5.04 6.73
C VAL A 65 -1.50 -4.07 5.55
N VAL A 66 -2.04 -4.50 4.42
CA VAL A 66 -2.21 -3.69 3.21
C VAL A 66 -3.70 -3.42 3.02
N TYR A 67 -4.10 -2.16 3.07
CA TYR A 67 -5.44 -1.71 2.75
C TYR A 67 -5.51 -1.36 1.27
N GLY A 68 -6.34 -2.09 0.53
CA GLY A 68 -6.53 -2.00 -0.92
C GLY A 68 -5.72 -3.04 -1.70
N ALA A 69 -6.41 -3.79 -2.55
CA ALA A 69 -5.83 -4.76 -3.48
C ALA A 69 -5.93 -4.26 -4.94
N GLY A 70 -5.78 -2.95 -5.14
CA GLY A 70 -5.57 -2.36 -6.46
C GLY A 70 -4.14 -2.62 -6.97
N CYS A 71 -3.77 -2.00 -8.10
CA CYS A 71 -2.45 -2.19 -8.71
C CYS A 71 -1.30 -1.91 -7.72
N ILE A 72 -1.40 -0.83 -6.94
CA ILE A 72 -0.37 -0.45 -5.95
C ILE A 72 -0.36 -1.41 -4.77
N GLY A 73 -1.52 -1.78 -4.22
CA GLY A 73 -1.59 -2.71 -3.08
C GLY A 73 -1.10 -4.12 -3.45
N LEU A 74 -1.47 -4.64 -4.63
CA LEU A 74 -0.94 -5.91 -5.14
C LEU A 74 0.58 -5.82 -5.40
N GLY A 75 1.05 -4.68 -5.93
CA GLY A 75 2.48 -4.40 -6.09
C GLY A 75 3.22 -4.38 -4.75
N ALA A 76 2.59 -3.83 -3.70
CA ALA A 76 3.15 -3.86 -2.34
C ALA A 76 3.27 -5.29 -1.80
N VAL A 77 2.29 -6.17 -2.05
CA VAL A 77 2.40 -7.60 -1.69
C VAL A 77 3.62 -8.23 -2.36
N VAL A 78 3.81 -8.02 -3.66
CA VAL A 78 4.98 -8.53 -4.40
C VAL A 78 6.29 -7.99 -3.81
N ALA A 79 6.34 -6.68 -3.53
CA ALA A 79 7.53 -6.03 -2.96
C ALA A 79 7.85 -6.55 -1.54
N LEU A 80 6.83 -6.73 -0.69
CA LEU A 80 6.97 -7.32 0.65
C LEU A 80 7.51 -8.75 0.58
N ARG A 81 6.94 -9.56 -0.32
CA ARG A 81 7.42 -10.94 -0.56
C ARG A 81 8.87 -10.97 -1.03
N HIS A 82 9.25 -10.06 -1.93
CA HIS A 82 10.63 -9.91 -2.39
C HIS A 82 11.59 -9.57 -1.23
N LYS A 83 11.16 -8.76 -0.27
CA LYS A 83 11.93 -8.45 0.95
C LYS A 83 11.89 -9.55 2.02
N GLY A 84 11.25 -10.68 1.76
CA GLY A 84 11.20 -11.82 2.68
C GLY A 84 10.08 -11.77 3.71
N VAL A 85 9.24 -10.73 3.71
CA VAL A 85 8.07 -10.66 4.59
C VAL A 85 7.06 -11.73 4.20
N ARG A 86 6.63 -12.55 5.17
CA ARG A 86 5.73 -13.68 4.93
C ARG A 86 4.33 -13.44 5.46
N ASP A 87 4.21 -12.65 6.50
CA ASP A 87 2.96 -12.37 7.18
C ASP A 87 2.35 -11.06 6.65
N VAL A 88 1.53 -11.20 5.61
CA VAL A 88 0.92 -10.08 4.88
C VAL A 88 -0.58 -10.29 4.79
N ALA A 89 -1.35 -9.50 5.53
CA ALA A 89 -2.79 -9.40 5.42
C ALA A 89 -3.18 -8.34 4.38
N VAL A 90 -4.18 -8.64 3.53
CA VAL A 90 -4.70 -7.71 2.52
C VAL A 90 -6.19 -7.53 2.72
N ILE A 91 -6.65 -6.28 2.73
CA ILE A 91 -8.05 -5.90 2.93
C ILE A 91 -8.57 -5.19 1.68
N ASP A 92 -9.66 -5.69 1.09
CA ASP A 92 -10.33 -5.07 -0.07
C ASP A 92 -11.80 -5.50 -0.13
N PHE A 93 -12.65 -4.71 -0.77
CA PHE A 93 -14.07 -5.03 -0.98
C PHE A 93 -14.32 -5.97 -2.16
N SER A 94 -13.32 -6.26 -2.99
CA SER A 94 -13.40 -7.11 -4.17
C SER A 94 -12.78 -8.48 -3.93
N ASP A 95 -13.59 -9.51 -3.96
CA ASP A 95 -13.13 -10.90 -3.81
C ASP A 95 -12.16 -11.32 -4.91
N GLU A 96 -12.35 -10.84 -6.13
CA GLU A 96 -11.44 -11.11 -7.25
C GLU A 96 -10.05 -10.52 -6.99
N ARG A 97 -9.97 -9.29 -6.47
CA ARG A 97 -8.69 -8.68 -6.11
C ARG A 97 -8.04 -9.40 -4.93
N LEU A 98 -8.82 -9.81 -3.94
CA LEU A 98 -8.34 -10.60 -2.81
C LEU A 98 -7.83 -11.98 -3.24
N ARG A 99 -8.47 -12.62 -4.23
CA ARG A 99 -7.97 -13.86 -4.83
C ARG A 99 -6.57 -13.64 -5.44
N ARG A 100 -6.39 -12.56 -6.21
CA ARG A 100 -5.09 -12.19 -6.77
C ARG A 100 -4.04 -11.89 -5.69
N ALA A 101 -4.44 -11.23 -4.61
CA ALA A 101 -3.53 -10.99 -3.50
C ALA A 101 -2.99 -12.31 -2.89
N ARG A 102 -3.84 -13.32 -2.74
CA ARG A 102 -3.42 -14.66 -2.31
C ARG A 102 -2.44 -15.32 -3.28
N GLU A 103 -2.72 -15.26 -4.57
CA GLU A 103 -1.85 -15.80 -5.63
C GLU A 103 -0.48 -15.13 -5.63
N LEU A 104 -0.41 -13.84 -5.27
CA LEU A 104 0.83 -13.09 -5.13
C LEU A 104 1.53 -13.31 -3.78
N GLY A 105 0.91 -14.05 -2.86
CA GLY A 105 1.53 -14.48 -1.61
C GLY A 105 1.06 -13.79 -0.35
N ALA A 106 -0.10 -13.12 -0.35
CA ALA A 106 -0.74 -12.68 0.90
C ALA A 106 -1.09 -13.90 1.77
N SER A 107 -0.74 -13.84 3.06
CA SER A 107 -1.03 -14.90 4.05
C SER A 107 -2.50 -14.87 4.49
N LEU A 108 -3.10 -13.68 4.52
CA LEU A 108 -4.49 -13.46 4.90
C LEU A 108 -5.15 -12.47 3.93
N THR A 109 -6.42 -12.68 3.61
CA THR A 109 -7.21 -11.73 2.82
C THR A 109 -8.58 -11.55 3.45
N LEU A 110 -9.03 -10.31 3.61
CA LEU A 110 -10.24 -9.95 4.31
C LEU A 110 -11.12 -9.03 3.46
N ASN A 111 -12.41 -9.36 3.39
CA ASN A 111 -13.40 -8.50 2.75
C ASN A 111 -14.33 -7.91 3.84
N PRO A 112 -14.23 -6.59 4.13
CA PRO A 112 -15.01 -5.95 5.19
C PRO A 112 -16.52 -6.06 5.04
N LYS A 113 -17.03 -6.48 3.87
CA LYS A 113 -18.47 -6.71 3.68
C LYS A 113 -18.98 -7.95 4.40
N ARG A 114 -18.10 -8.89 4.77
CA ARG A 114 -18.48 -10.16 5.39
C ARG A 114 -17.57 -10.58 6.54
N ASP A 115 -16.34 -10.07 6.57
CA ASP A 115 -15.36 -10.45 7.58
C ASP A 115 -15.30 -9.37 8.68
N ASP A 116 -15.29 -9.77 9.93
CA ASP A 116 -14.88 -8.89 11.02
C ASP A 116 -13.35 -8.72 10.96
N VAL A 117 -12.92 -7.60 10.40
CA VAL A 117 -11.52 -7.31 10.13
C VAL A 117 -10.68 -7.35 11.41
N MET A 118 -11.19 -6.74 12.50
CA MET A 118 -10.49 -6.70 13.78
C MET A 118 -10.31 -8.10 14.38
N ALA A 119 -11.38 -8.88 14.43
CA ALA A 119 -11.33 -10.24 14.96
C ALA A 119 -10.37 -11.11 14.15
N ARG A 120 -10.45 -11.05 12.81
CA ARG A 120 -9.64 -11.87 11.91
C ARG A 120 -8.16 -11.47 11.92
N LEU A 121 -7.86 -10.17 11.98
CA LEU A 121 -6.49 -9.71 12.17
C LEU A 121 -5.96 -10.11 13.57
N GLY A 122 -6.81 -10.03 14.60
CA GLY A 122 -6.49 -10.48 15.94
C GLY A 122 -6.14 -11.96 16.01
N GLU A 123 -6.88 -12.81 15.31
CA GLU A 123 -6.58 -14.25 15.19
C GLU A 123 -5.21 -14.50 14.51
N ALA A 124 -4.89 -13.75 13.45
CA ALA A 124 -3.68 -13.96 12.66
C ALA A 124 -2.45 -13.27 13.26
N HIS A 125 -2.58 -12.01 13.65
CA HIS A 125 -1.46 -11.19 14.11
C HIS A 125 -1.37 -11.08 15.63
N GLY A 126 -2.35 -11.60 16.34
CA GLY A 126 -2.53 -11.42 17.77
C GLY A 126 -3.44 -10.25 18.08
N SER A 127 -3.90 -10.20 19.31
CA SER A 127 -4.73 -9.11 19.85
C SER A 127 -4.07 -8.52 21.09
N GLY A 128 -4.32 -7.25 21.32
CA GLY A 128 -3.88 -6.53 22.50
C GLY A 128 -4.84 -5.43 22.84
N ASP A 129 -4.60 -4.72 23.91
CA ASP A 129 -5.29 -3.50 24.25
C ASP A 129 -4.34 -2.50 24.89
N VAL A 130 -4.68 -1.21 24.78
CA VAL A 130 -4.07 -0.14 25.56
C VAL A 130 -5.18 0.63 26.25
N TYR A 131 -5.19 0.61 27.57
CA TYR A 131 -6.26 1.22 28.38
C TYR A 131 -7.68 0.74 28.03
N GLY A 132 -7.82 -0.54 27.66
CA GLY A 132 -9.10 -1.14 27.27
C GLY A 132 -9.53 -0.85 25.81
N ILE A 133 -8.70 -0.18 25.03
CA ILE A 133 -8.92 0.05 23.60
C ILE A 133 -8.28 -1.09 22.80
N PRO A 134 -9.09 -1.88 22.07
CA PRO A 134 -8.56 -2.99 21.28
C PRO A 134 -7.61 -2.50 20.19
N LEU A 135 -6.51 -3.21 20.01
CA LEU A 135 -5.56 -2.99 18.92
C LEU A 135 -5.10 -4.32 18.32
N VAL A 136 -4.56 -4.24 17.09
CA VAL A 136 -3.92 -5.37 16.42
C VAL A 136 -2.41 -5.11 16.35
N PRO A 137 -1.57 -5.96 16.96
CA PRO A 137 -0.12 -5.75 17.02
C PRO A 137 0.58 -6.06 15.69
N SER A 138 0.09 -5.46 14.60
CA SER A 138 0.77 -5.44 13.31
C SER A 138 1.84 -4.35 13.30
N ASN A 139 2.98 -4.63 12.69
CA ASN A 139 4.14 -3.72 12.73
C ASN A 139 4.08 -2.64 11.65
N VAL A 140 3.43 -2.94 10.52
CA VAL A 140 3.39 -2.07 9.35
C VAL A 140 1.99 -2.05 8.75
N TYR A 141 1.53 -0.85 8.40
CA TYR A 141 0.29 -0.62 7.69
C TYR A 141 0.58 0.16 6.41
N ILE A 142 0.07 -0.33 5.27
CA ILE A 142 0.18 0.35 3.96
C ILE A 142 -1.23 0.69 3.50
N GLU A 143 -1.52 1.99 3.40
CA GLU A 143 -2.78 2.50 2.91
C GLU A 143 -2.66 2.77 1.40
N ALA A 144 -3.36 2.00 0.58
CA ALA A 144 -3.36 2.06 -0.89
C ALA A 144 -4.77 2.19 -1.48
N THR A 145 -5.76 2.66 -0.69
CA THR A 145 -7.15 2.82 -1.13
C THR A 145 -7.51 4.24 -1.49
N GLY A 146 -6.95 5.23 -0.79
CA GLY A 146 -7.37 6.64 -0.83
C GLY A 146 -8.71 6.91 -0.14
N ALA A 147 -9.22 5.94 0.65
CA ALA A 147 -10.45 6.08 1.40
C ALA A 147 -10.16 6.57 2.84
N ALA A 148 -10.80 7.67 3.25
CA ALA A 148 -10.64 8.21 4.59
C ALA A 148 -10.91 7.16 5.68
N ALA A 149 -11.99 6.38 5.53
CA ALA A 149 -12.37 5.36 6.49
C ALA A 149 -11.29 4.28 6.69
N ALA A 150 -10.55 3.92 5.65
CA ALA A 150 -9.44 2.95 5.76
C ALA A 150 -8.29 3.54 6.60
N PHE A 151 -7.96 4.80 6.37
CA PHE A 151 -6.92 5.47 7.15
C PHE A 151 -7.33 5.69 8.60
N GLU A 152 -8.57 6.13 8.86
CA GLU A 152 -9.14 6.28 10.20
C GLU A 152 -9.13 4.94 10.96
N GLU A 153 -9.48 3.84 10.28
CA GLU A 153 -9.40 2.51 10.88
C GLU A 153 -7.96 2.13 11.25
N ILE A 154 -7.00 2.33 10.33
CA ILE A 154 -5.57 2.07 10.61
C ILE A 154 -5.13 2.83 11.86
N VAL A 155 -5.43 4.13 11.93
CA VAL A 155 -5.05 4.97 13.06
C VAL A 155 -5.64 4.46 14.38
N ARG A 156 -6.88 3.96 14.34
CA ARG A 156 -7.57 3.46 15.53
C ARG A 156 -7.03 2.12 16.04
N ILE A 157 -6.55 1.24 15.15
CA ILE A 157 -6.16 -0.14 15.51
C ILE A 157 -4.64 -0.36 15.61
N ALA A 158 -3.85 0.53 15.02
CA ALA A 158 -2.40 0.38 14.99
C ALA A 158 -1.79 0.59 16.39
N PRO A 159 -0.87 -0.29 16.83
CA PRO A 159 -0.21 -0.14 18.12
C PRO A 159 0.83 0.98 18.08
N VAL A 160 1.22 1.44 19.27
CA VAL A 160 2.34 2.38 19.41
C VAL A 160 3.60 1.82 18.76
N GLY A 161 4.26 2.63 17.93
CA GLY A 161 5.46 2.24 17.19
C GLY A 161 5.20 1.51 15.87
N ALA A 162 3.95 1.25 15.48
CA ALA A 162 3.65 0.76 14.14
C ALA A 162 4.04 1.81 13.07
N ARG A 163 4.46 1.34 11.92
CA ARG A 163 4.80 2.18 10.78
C ARG A 163 3.61 2.24 9.83
N VAL A 164 3.13 3.45 9.55
CA VAL A 164 2.00 3.67 8.64
C VAL A 164 2.51 4.41 7.41
N VAL A 165 2.31 3.84 6.24
CA VAL A 165 2.67 4.44 4.94
C VAL A 165 1.41 4.66 4.13
N VAL A 166 1.13 5.91 3.79
CA VAL A 166 0.03 6.30 2.90
C VAL A 166 0.62 6.48 1.50
N VAL A 167 0.27 5.59 0.59
CA VAL A 167 0.74 5.62 -0.80
C VAL A 167 -0.35 6.03 -1.78
N SER A 168 -1.57 6.12 -1.29
CA SER A 168 -2.74 6.54 -2.06
C SER A 168 -2.89 8.06 -2.11
N VAL A 169 -3.70 8.54 -3.05
CA VAL A 169 -4.06 9.96 -3.16
C VAL A 169 -5.45 10.17 -2.56
N HIS A 170 -5.51 10.85 -1.43
CA HIS A 170 -6.77 11.28 -0.81
C HIS A 170 -7.31 12.53 -1.51
N LYS A 171 -8.56 12.49 -1.96
CA LYS A 171 -9.21 13.62 -2.66
C LYS A 171 -9.65 14.75 -1.73
N LYS A 172 -9.73 14.49 -0.42
CA LYS A 172 -10.14 15.43 0.63
C LYS A 172 -9.25 15.26 1.83
N PRO A 173 -9.06 16.29 2.66
CA PRO A 173 -8.41 16.15 3.95
C PRO A 173 -9.10 15.08 4.80
N VAL A 174 -8.30 14.29 5.51
CA VAL A 174 -8.79 13.32 6.50
C VAL A 174 -8.55 13.92 7.88
N PRO A 175 -9.59 14.16 8.67
CA PRO A 175 -9.43 14.67 10.03
C PRO A 175 -8.77 13.60 10.93
N LEU A 176 -7.86 14.04 11.79
CA LEU A 176 -7.26 13.21 12.83
C LEU A 176 -7.62 13.78 14.20
N ASP A 177 -8.13 12.95 15.10
CA ASP A 177 -8.28 13.35 16.51
C ASP A 177 -6.93 13.17 17.24
N LEU A 178 -6.21 14.25 17.41
CA LEU A 178 -4.89 14.22 18.05
C LEU A 178 -4.94 13.79 19.52
N ARG A 179 -6.08 13.85 20.20
CA ARG A 179 -6.21 13.33 21.56
C ARG A 179 -6.15 11.82 21.56
N GLU A 180 -6.88 11.18 20.65
CA GLU A 180 -6.80 9.74 20.48
C GLU A 180 -5.41 9.33 19.98
N GLN A 181 -4.81 10.12 19.09
CA GLN A 181 -3.45 9.91 18.56
C GLN A 181 -2.39 9.93 19.66
N LEU A 182 -2.38 10.95 20.52
CA LEU A 182 -1.39 11.08 21.61
C LEU A 182 -1.50 9.98 22.67
N MET A 183 -2.71 9.47 22.88
CA MET A 183 -2.96 8.42 23.88
C MET A 183 -2.73 7.01 23.33
N HIS A 184 -2.89 6.80 22.03
CA HIS A 184 -3.01 5.46 21.44
C HIS A 184 -2.23 5.26 20.13
N SER A 185 -1.63 6.33 19.56
CA SER A 185 -1.07 6.26 18.23
C SER A 185 0.44 6.08 18.16
N PRO A 186 0.86 5.39 17.11
CA PRO A 186 2.25 5.08 16.76
C PRO A 186 2.94 6.18 15.96
N LEU A 187 2.25 7.25 15.55
CA LEU A 187 2.89 8.25 14.70
C LEU A 187 3.93 9.03 15.50
N PRO A 188 5.24 8.96 15.17
CA PRO A 188 6.19 9.94 15.67
C PRO A 188 5.74 11.33 15.16
N LEU A 189 5.56 12.26 16.08
CA LEU A 189 5.34 13.67 15.75
C LEU A 189 6.61 14.23 15.10
#